data_1f11ee3e7a770bf6670c73d16152c06c
#
_entry.id   1f11ee3e7a770bf6670c73d16152c06c
#
_cell.length_a   1.000
_cell.length_b   1.000
_cell.length_c   1.000
_cell.angle_alpha   90.00
_cell.angle_beta   90.00
_cell.angle_gamma   90.00
#
_symmetry.space_group_name_H-M   'P 1'
#
loop_
_entity.id
_entity.type
_entity.pdbx_description
1 polymer ?
#
loop_
_entity_poly.entity_id
_entity_poly.type
_entity_poly.pdbx_seq_one_letter_code
_entity_poly.pdbx_strand_id
1 'polypeptide(L)'
;MNILFIHQNFPGQFRHIAQALVNAGGHQIMSLCSETAPGLPGVQGIVYKTERKGTPGIHAYMSGPEAHVIRGQSVARALLALKQQGYKPDAIVAHMGWGEALFPKDIFPEVPLITFFEFFYQVSGADVGFDPEYPIGLDDHLRVRIKNITNLVSLEAADIGISPTAWQRSLYPQEYQAKIRLIHEGINTGIAIPDASAVVELASGLKLTRADEVITYVARNLEPYRGFHIFMRAVDIILKRRPNCHILIVGGDDVSYGKKLPEGETYRERMLKEVDLDPARVHFVGKLPYQLYLNVLQISSVHIYLTYPFVLSWSMLEAMSAGCVVIGSATPPVQEVIQHGINGLLVDFFSPVQIADSVDSVLNDADQMQAIRVAARTTIIERYPLQKGIDAYLQVFKEAIGQKPL
;
A
#
# COMPACT_ATOMS: atom_id res chain seq x y z
N MET A 1 -0.83 2.46 28.92
CA MET A 1 -0.86 1.15 28.24
C MET A 1 0.52 0.80 27.74
N ASN A 2 0.88 -0.48 27.82
CA ASN A 2 2.13 -1.02 27.26
C ASN A 2 1.76 -1.72 25.94
N ILE A 3 2.06 -1.10 24.80
CA ILE A 3 1.70 -1.63 23.48
C ILE A 3 2.97 -2.10 22.78
N LEU A 4 2.94 -3.34 22.27
CA LEU A 4 4.01 -3.91 21.48
C LEU A 4 3.59 -4.02 20.02
N PHE A 5 4.26 -3.30 19.14
CA PHE A 5 4.09 -3.44 17.69
C PHE A 5 5.10 -4.45 17.13
N ILE A 6 4.63 -5.34 16.26
CA ILE A 6 5.48 -6.31 15.56
C ILE A 6 5.32 -6.11 14.06
N HIS A 7 6.38 -5.62 13.40
CA HIS A 7 6.34 -5.35 11.97
C HIS A 7 7.76 -5.33 11.40
N GLN A 8 8.01 -6.11 10.33
CA GLN A 8 9.34 -6.21 9.71
C GLN A 8 9.97 -4.84 9.46
N ASN A 9 9.22 -3.93 8.83
CA ASN A 9 9.66 -2.60 8.44
C ASN A 9 8.97 -1.51 9.28
N PHE A 10 8.91 -1.70 10.62
CA PHE A 10 8.25 -0.73 11.51
C PHE A 10 8.75 0.71 11.24
N PRO A 11 7.84 1.72 11.16
CA PRO A 11 6.43 1.68 11.54
C PRO A 11 5.46 1.13 10.49
N GLY A 12 5.81 1.06 9.19
CA GLY A 12 4.92 0.58 8.14
C GLY A 12 3.51 1.15 8.26
N GLN A 13 2.51 0.29 8.19
CA GLN A 13 1.09 0.64 8.33
C GLN A 13 0.72 1.18 9.72
N PHE A 14 1.54 0.91 10.74
CA PHE A 14 1.28 1.37 12.10
C PHE A 14 1.79 2.77 12.42
N ARG A 15 2.37 3.49 11.42
CA ARG A 15 2.99 4.82 11.63
C ARG A 15 2.08 5.79 12.38
N HIS A 16 0.85 5.92 11.93
CA HIS A 16 -0.07 6.94 12.43
C HIS A 16 -0.57 6.62 13.83
N ILE A 17 -0.97 5.38 14.10
CA ILE A 17 -1.42 4.98 15.43
C ILE A 17 -0.29 4.97 16.45
N ALA A 18 0.91 4.51 16.07
CA ALA A 18 2.06 4.54 16.96
C ALA A 18 2.46 5.98 17.32
N GLN A 19 2.48 6.89 16.34
CA GLN A 19 2.76 8.31 16.58
C GLN A 19 1.69 8.97 17.46
N ALA A 20 0.42 8.65 17.24
CA ALA A 20 -0.67 9.17 18.06
C ALA A 20 -0.56 8.75 19.52
N LEU A 21 -0.20 7.48 19.78
CA LEU A 21 0.03 6.96 21.13
C LEU A 21 1.25 7.63 21.80
N VAL A 22 2.34 7.86 21.05
CA VAL A 22 3.52 8.58 21.54
C VAL A 22 3.14 10.02 21.93
N ASN A 23 2.41 10.71 21.05
CA ASN A 23 2.01 12.11 21.28
C ASN A 23 1.02 12.28 22.44
N ALA A 24 0.14 11.29 22.66
CA ALA A 24 -0.81 11.31 23.77
C ALA A 24 -0.11 11.19 25.15
N GLY A 25 1.08 10.64 25.20
CA GLY A 25 1.82 10.40 26.45
C GLY A 25 1.16 9.34 27.34
N GLY A 26 1.83 8.99 28.45
CA GLY A 26 1.31 8.00 29.41
C GLY A 26 1.25 6.56 28.89
N HIS A 27 1.86 6.27 27.72
CA HIS A 27 1.94 4.96 27.11
C HIS A 27 3.40 4.54 26.95
N GLN A 28 3.69 3.26 27.20
CA GLN A 28 4.96 2.65 26.83
C GLN A 28 4.77 1.96 25.48
N ILE A 29 5.46 2.46 24.47
CA ILE A 29 5.35 1.93 23.11
C ILE A 29 6.68 1.28 22.73
N MET A 30 6.61 0.01 22.37
CA MET A 30 7.76 -0.76 21.90
C MET A 30 7.48 -1.31 20.49
N SER A 31 8.54 -1.50 19.73
CA SER A 31 8.46 -2.20 18.44
C SER A 31 9.46 -3.32 18.36
N LEU A 32 9.04 -4.46 17.79
CA LEU A 32 9.88 -5.57 17.41
C LEU A 32 9.93 -5.63 15.89
N CYS A 33 11.12 -5.41 15.32
CA CYS A 33 11.29 -5.18 13.88
C CYS A 33 12.61 -5.76 13.36
N SER A 34 12.82 -5.72 12.04
CA SER A 34 14.08 -6.09 11.42
C SER A 34 15.14 -4.99 11.60
N GLU A 35 16.40 -5.34 11.36
CA GLU A 35 17.54 -4.42 11.44
C GLU A 35 17.43 -3.23 10.47
N THR A 36 16.74 -3.41 9.35
CA THR A 36 16.56 -2.37 8.31
C THR A 36 15.33 -1.49 8.52
N ALA A 37 14.57 -1.71 9.58
CA ALA A 37 13.39 -0.90 9.87
C ALA A 37 13.78 0.53 10.23
N PRO A 38 13.07 1.56 9.67
CA PRO A 38 13.42 2.95 9.94
C PRO A 38 13.13 3.39 11.38
N GLY A 39 12.30 2.65 12.11
CA GLY A 39 11.87 3.03 13.46
C GLY A 39 10.93 4.24 13.49
N LEU A 40 10.59 4.68 14.70
CA LEU A 40 9.77 5.87 14.94
C LEU A 40 10.27 6.58 16.21
N PRO A 41 10.50 7.90 16.20
CA PRO A 41 10.87 8.66 17.39
C PRO A 41 9.85 8.48 18.52
N GLY A 42 10.33 8.27 19.75
CA GLY A 42 9.48 8.01 20.92
C GLY A 42 9.03 6.56 21.09
N VAL A 43 9.38 5.66 20.16
CA VAL A 43 9.13 4.21 20.27
C VAL A 43 10.45 3.49 20.55
N GLN A 44 10.45 2.64 21.57
CA GLN A 44 11.60 1.78 21.88
C GLN A 44 11.69 0.64 20.85
N GLY A 45 12.65 0.69 19.94
CA GLY A 45 12.90 -0.34 18.94
C GLY A 45 13.71 -1.51 19.49
N ILE A 46 13.25 -2.73 19.22
CA ILE A 46 13.96 -3.98 19.47
C ILE A 46 14.12 -4.70 18.15
N VAL A 47 15.36 -5.09 17.83
CA VAL A 47 15.66 -5.80 16.60
C VAL A 47 15.69 -7.30 16.85
N TYR A 48 14.87 -8.06 16.14
CA TYR A 48 15.04 -9.51 16.08
C TYR A 48 16.03 -9.90 14.98
N LYS A 49 16.81 -10.93 15.24
CA LYS A 49 17.79 -11.46 14.27
C LYS A 49 17.36 -12.85 13.79
N THR A 50 17.34 -13.03 12.48
CA THR A 50 17.17 -14.37 11.91
C THR A 50 18.51 -15.10 11.90
N GLU A 51 18.62 -16.15 12.73
CA GLU A 51 19.86 -16.92 12.90
C GLU A 51 20.07 -17.95 11.78
N ARG A 52 19.04 -18.23 11.02
CA ARG A 52 19.01 -19.30 10.02
C ARG A 52 18.56 -18.77 8.66
N LYS A 53 19.17 -19.26 7.60
CA LYS A 53 18.70 -19.11 6.21
C LYS A 53 17.75 -20.26 5.85
N GLY A 54 16.99 -20.11 4.76
CA GLY A 54 16.14 -21.18 4.23
C GLY A 54 16.92 -22.47 3.91
N THR A 55 16.26 -23.59 3.95
CA THR A 55 16.85 -24.91 3.69
C THR A 55 17.15 -25.06 2.19
N PRO A 56 18.41 -25.33 1.80
CA PRO A 56 18.73 -25.64 0.41
C PRO A 56 17.94 -26.85 -0.11
N GLY A 57 17.38 -26.73 -1.33
CA GLY A 57 16.63 -27.83 -1.96
C GLY A 57 15.22 -28.07 -1.40
N ILE A 58 14.71 -27.21 -0.53
CA ILE A 58 13.33 -27.29 -0.08
C ILE A 58 12.37 -27.18 -1.28
N HIS A 59 11.21 -27.84 -1.19
CA HIS A 59 10.18 -27.75 -2.22
C HIS A 59 9.83 -26.27 -2.52
N ALA A 60 9.77 -25.88 -3.79
CA ALA A 60 9.64 -24.49 -4.23
C ALA A 60 8.42 -23.76 -3.63
N TYR A 61 7.31 -24.49 -3.35
CA TYR A 61 6.13 -23.88 -2.72
C TYR A 61 6.37 -23.55 -1.23
N MET A 62 7.30 -24.24 -0.58
CA MET A 62 7.57 -24.10 0.86
C MET A 62 8.61 -23.01 1.17
N SER A 63 9.29 -22.45 0.17
CA SER A 63 10.33 -21.43 0.41
C SER A 63 9.79 -20.18 1.11
N GLY A 64 8.62 -19.71 0.71
CA GLY A 64 7.94 -18.59 1.38
C GLY A 64 7.48 -18.94 2.80
N PRO A 65 6.65 -19.98 2.99
CA PRO A 65 6.26 -20.45 4.31
C PRO A 65 7.43 -20.74 5.25
N GLU A 66 8.50 -21.39 4.77
CA GLU A 66 9.70 -21.60 5.61
C GLU A 66 10.33 -20.27 6.06
N ALA A 67 10.49 -19.33 5.14
CA ALA A 67 11.02 -18.01 5.50
C ALA A 67 10.15 -17.30 6.55
N HIS A 68 8.83 -17.46 6.49
CA HIS A 68 7.89 -16.93 7.48
C HIS A 68 8.05 -17.63 8.84
N VAL A 69 8.18 -18.95 8.86
CA VAL A 69 8.41 -19.72 10.11
C VAL A 69 9.74 -19.33 10.77
N ILE A 70 10.82 -19.21 9.98
CA ILE A 70 12.14 -18.78 10.49
C ILE A 70 12.04 -17.42 11.14
N ARG A 71 11.33 -16.49 10.52
CA ARG A 71 11.15 -15.12 11.04
C ARG A 71 10.26 -15.13 12.28
N GLY A 72 9.12 -15.82 12.23
CA GLY A 72 8.23 -15.99 13.39
C GLY A 72 8.95 -16.61 14.59
N GLN A 73 9.80 -17.61 14.36
CA GLN A 73 10.63 -18.23 15.43
C GLN A 73 11.61 -17.21 16.03
N SER A 74 12.21 -16.34 15.20
CA SER A 74 13.12 -15.30 15.68
C SER A 74 12.38 -14.26 16.54
N VAL A 75 11.18 -13.88 16.12
CA VAL A 75 10.27 -13.01 16.90
C VAL A 75 9.89 -13.69 18.22
N ALA A 76 9.50 -14.97 18.20
CA ALA A 76 9.15 -15.71 19.43
C ALA A 76 10.30 -15.75 20.45
N ARG A 77 11.54 -15.96 20.00
CA ARG A 77 12.73 -15.90 20.87
C ARG A 77 12.93 -14.52 21.49
N ALA A 78 12.75 -13.46 20.71
CA ALA A 78 12.84 -12.09 21.22
C ALA A 78 11.73 -11.79 22.23
N LEU A 79 10.49 -12.24 21.95
CA LEU A 79 9.36 -12.12 22.89
C LEU A 79 9.61 -12.89 24.20
N LEU A 80 10.18 -14.09 24.13
CA LEU A 80 10.52 -14.87 25.30
C LEU A 80 11.58 -14.19 26.16
N ALA A 81 12.60 -13.60 25.55
CA ALA A 81 13.63 -12.83 26.25
C ALA A 81 13.03 -11.61 26.95
N LEU A 82 12.12 -10.87 26.29
CA LEU A 82 11.40 -9.76 26.90
C LEU A 82 10.56 -10.21 28.10
N LYS A 83 9.83 -11.32 27.96
CA LYS A 83 9.02 -11.91 29.05
C LYS A 83 9.89 -12.28 30.27
N GLN A 84 11.06 -12.86 30.02
CA GLN A 84 12.04 -13.20 31.09
C GLN A 84 12.61 -11.98 31.81
N GLN A 85 12.69 -10.83 31.11
CA GLN A 85 13.07 -9.53 31.69
C GLN A 85 11.91 -8.84 32.43
N GLY A 86 10.77 -9.50 32.55
CA GLY A 86 9.58 -8.96 33.23
C GLY A 86 8.69 -8.06 32.37
N TYR A 87 8.94 -7.93 31.03
CA TYR A 87 8.08 -7.17 30.18
C TYR A 87 6.73 -7.87 29.98
N LYS A 88 5.65 -7.10 30.13
CA LYS A 88 4.28 -7.57 29.94
C LYS A 88 3.51 -6.53 29.15
N PRO A 89 3.23 -6.74 27.86
CA PRO A 89 2.39 -5.84 27.08
C PRO A 89 0.92 -5.98 27.49
N ASP A 90 0.17 -4.88 27.38
CA ASP A 90 -1.29 -4.90 27.53
C ASP A 90 -1.97 -5.37 26.23
N ALA A 91 -1.35 -5.10 25.07
CA ALA A 91 -1.76 -5.61 23.77
C ALA A 91 -0.56 -5.76 22.83
N ILE A 92 -0.64 -6.70 21.91
CA ILE A 92 0.30 -6.89 20.80
C ILE A 92 -0.39 -6.57 19.50
N VAL A 93 0.24 -5.73 18.67
CA VAL A 93 -0.23 -5.39 17.32
C VAL A 93 0.77 -5.91 16.30
N ALA A 94 0.37 -6.83 15.44
CA ALA A 94 1.27 -7.49 14.53
C ALA A 94 0.79 -7.41 13.07
N HIS A 95 1.74 -7.30 12.13
CA HIS A 95 1.46 -7.48 10.72
C HIS A 95 1.74 -8.94 10.33
N MET A 96 0.77 -9.61 9.67
CA MET A 96 0.89 -11.04 9.38
C MET A 96 1.78 -11.36 8.16
N GLY A 97 2.06 -10.38 7.32
CA GLY A 97 2.55 -10.55 5.94
C GLY A 97 3.86 -11.34 5.77
N TRP A 98 4.70 -11.42 6.80
CA TRP A 98 6.03 -12.04 6.68
C TRP A 98 6.32 -13.08 7.76
N GLY A 99 5.32 -13.45 8.59
CA GLY A 99 5.39 -14.54 9.57
C GLY A 99 5.63 -14.10 11.01
N GLU A 100 5.84 -12.81 11.29
CA GLU A 100 6.08 -12.29 12.65
C GLU A 100 4.90 -12.49 13.59
N ALA A 101 3.69 -12.60 13.05
CA ALA A 101 2.45 -12.81 13.81
C ALA A 101 2.14 -14.28 14.12
N LEU A 102 3.02 -15.23 13.74
CA LEU A 102 2.73 -16.66 13.90
C LEU A 102 2.68 -17.12 15.38
N PHE A 103 3.61 -16.66 16.23
CA PHE A 103 3.83 -17.23 17.56
C PHE A 103 3.69 -16.27 18.76
N PRO A 104 3.19 -15.04 18.67
CA PRO A 104 3.05 -14.17 19.83
C PRO A 104 2.16 -14.77 20.93
N LYS A 105 1.09 -15.49 20.57
CA LYS A 105 0.18 -16.14 21.53
C LYS A 105 0.80 -17.32 22.27
N ASP A 106 1.78 -18.01 21.68
CA ASP A 106 2.52 -19.08 22.35
C ASP A 106 3.39 -18.54 23.49
N ILE A 107 3.83 -17.28 23.38
CA ILE A 107 4.66 -16.63 24.39
C ILE A 107 3.81 -15.86 25.41
N PHE A 108 2.81 -15.15 24.94
CA PHE A 108 1.89 -14.33 25.73
C PHE A 108 0.42 -14.75 25.49
N PRO A 109 -0.02 -15.94 25.96
CA PRO A 109 -1.35 -16.47 25.66
C PRO A 109 -2.48 -15.56 26.14
N GLU A 110 -2.29 -14.87 27.27
CA GLU A 110 -3.31 -13.99 27.89
C GLU A 110 -3.33 -12.56 27.32
N VAL A 111 -2.36 -12.20 26.48
CA VAL A 111 -2.29 -10.85 25.91
C VAL A 111 -3.06 -10.81 24.59
N PRO A 112 -3.95 -9.85 24.42
CA PRO A 112 -4.69 -9.68 23.16
C PRO A 112 -3.73 -9.48 21.97
N LEU A 113 -3.94 -10.26 20.92
CA LEU A 113 -3.24 -10.16 19.63
C LEU A 113 -4.14 -9.51 18.59
N ILE A 114 -3.82 -8.28 18.21
CA ILE A 114 -4.47 -7.53 17.16
C ILE A 114 -3.62 -7.67 15.90
N THR A 115 -4.17 -8.30 14.86
CA THR A 115 -3.39 -8.63 13.65
C THR A 115 -3.90 -7.86 12.44
N PHE A 116 -2.98 -7.19 11.73
CA PHE A 116 -3.27 -6.51 10.48
C PHE A 116 -3.25 -7.53 9.34
N PHE A 117 -4.42 -7.75 8.73
CA PHE A 117 -4.67 -8.66 7.63
C PHE A 117 -4.74 -7.86 6.32
N GLU A 118 -3.59 -7.70 5.67
CA GLU A 118 -3.47 -6.90 4.47
C GLU A 118 -4.09 -7.60 3.25
N PHE A 119 -3.80 -8.88 3.04
CA PHE A 119 -4.23 -9.57 1.83
C PHE A 119 -4.31 -11.09 1.98
N PHE A 120 -5.41 -11.67 1.52
CA PHE A 120 -5.57 -13.12 1.39
C PHE A 120 -5.55 -13.50 -0.09
N TYR A 121 -4.58 -14.33 -0.51
CA TYR A 121 -4.35 -14.65 -1.91
C TYR A 121 -5.44 -15.56 -2.47
N GLN A 122 -5.93 -15.22 -3.67
CA GLN A 122 -6.94 -15.99 -4.40
C GLN A 122 -6.37 -16.52 -5.71
N VAL A 123 -6.83 -17.71 -6.12
CA VAL A 123 -6.44 -18.29 -7.43
C VAL A 123 -7.17 -17.65 -8.61
N SER A 124 -8.23 -16.89 -8.34
CA SER A 124 -9.03 -16.17 -9.34
C SER A 124 -9.75 -14.98 -8.70
N GLY A 125 -10.07 -13.97 -9.50
CA GLY A 125 -10.82 -12.78 -9.04
C GLY A 125 -9.99 -11.77 -8.23
N ALA A 126 -8.69 -12.02 -8.06
CA ALA A 126 -7.73 -11.11 -7.45
C ALA A 126 -6.50 -10.94 -8.36
N ASP A 127 -5.33 -10.72 -7.76
CA ASP A 127 -4.08 -10.38 -8.46
C ASP A 127 -3.53 -11.51 -9.35
N VAL A 128 -3.66 -12.76 -8.89
CA VAL A 128 -3.06 -13.92 -9.58
C VAL A 128 -3.82 -14.24 -10.87
N GLY A 129 -3.10 -14.24 -12.00
CA GLY A 129 -3.69 -14.50 -13.31
C GLY A 129 -4.61 -13.41 -13.86
N PHE A 130 -4.58 -12.21 -13.25
CA PHE A 130 -5.37 -11.08 -13.71
C PHE A 130 -4.91 -10.57 -15.09
N ASP A 131 -3.60 -10.53 -15.31
CA ASP A 131 -3.02 -9.95 -16.52
C ASP A 131 -2.63 -11.05 -17.52
N PRO A 132 -3.24 -11.07 -18.71
CA PRO A 132 -2.94 -12.07 -19.72
C PRO A 132 -1.54 -11.98 -20.33
N GLU A 133 -0.84 -10.83 -20.20
CA GLU A 133 0.56 -10.70 -20.61
C GLU A 133 1.52 -11.41 -19.66
N TYR A 134 1.06 -11.74 -18.46
CA TYR A 134 1.81 -12.46 -17.44
C TYR A 134 1.07 -13.74 -17.03
N PRO A 135 0.93 -14.71 -17.97
CA PRO A 135 0.14 -15.91 -17.74
C PRO A 135 0.73 -16.75 -16.60
N ILE A 136 -0.15 -17.43 -15.90
CA ILE A 136 0.18 -18.31 -14.79
C ILE A 136 -0.04 -19.79 -15.19
N GLY A 137 0.80 -20.67 -14.66
CA GLY A 137 0.71 -22.10 -14.83
C GLY A 137 0.05 -22.80 -13.64
N LEU A 138 -0.08 -24.13 -13.73
CA LEU A 138 -0.61 -24.96 -12.66
C LEU A 138 0.16 -24.76 -11.35
N ASP A 139 1.50 -24.72 -11.42
CA ASP A 139 2.35 -24.53 -10.24
C ASP A 139 2.10 -23.20 -9.52
N ASP A 140 1.79 -22.13 -10.27
CA ASP A 140 1.46 -20.85 -9.69
C ASP A 140 0.11 -20.91 -8.94
N HIS A 141 -0.90 -21.57 -9.52
CA HIS A 141 -2.19 -21.83 -8.86
C HIS A 141 -2.03 -22.62 -7.56
N LEU A 142 -1.28 -23.69 -7.58
CA LEU A 142 -1.06 -24.55 -6.40
C LEU A 142 -0.28 -23.81 -5.31
N ARG A 143 0.71 -22.99 -5.73
CA ARG A 143 1.52 -22.15 -4.83
C ARG A 143 0.69 -21.12 -4.07
N VAL A 144 -0.36 -20.54 -4.70
CA VAL A 144 -1.27 -19.58 -4.04
C VAL A 144 -1.89 -20.16 -2.77
N ARG A 145 -2.36 -21.41 -2.82
CA ARG A 145 -2.92 -22.08 -1.64
C ARG A 145 -1.89 -22.19 -0.50
N ILE A 146 -0.67 -22.57 -0.84
CA ILE A 146 0.42 -22.73 0.14
C ILE A 146 0.85 -21.35 0.70
N LYS A 147 0.82 -20.30 -0.12
CA LYS A 147 1.13 -18.92 0.31
C LYS A 147 0.20 -18.43 1.44
N ASN A 148 -1.04 -18.95 1.51
CA ASN A 148 -2.00 -18.61 2.57
C ASN A 148 -1.79 -19.37 3.90
N ILE A 149 -0.81 -20.27 4.03
CA ILE A 149 -0.56 -20.97 5.30
C ILE A 149 -0.35 -19.96 6.44
N THR A 150 0.49 -18.95 6.24
CA THR A 150 0.77 -17.91 7.23
C THR A 150 -0.49 -17.10 7.58
N ASN A 151 -1.32 -16.77 6.56
CA ASN A 151 -2.61 -16.13 6.77
C ASN A 151 -3.51 -16.96 7.69
N LEU A 152 -3.68 -18.25 7.39
CA LEU A 152 -4.60 -19.13 8.13
C LEU A 152 -4.15 -19.34 9.58
N VAL A 153 -2.87 -19.59 9.81
CA VAL A 153 -2.32 -19.72 11.18
C VAL A 153 -2.45 -18.41 11.96
N SER A 154 -2.18 -17.28 11.32
CA SER A 154 -2.34 -15.96 11.97
C SER A 154 -3.81 -15.60 12.22
N LEU A 155 -4.74 -16.04 11.35
CA LEU A 155 -6.19 -15.88 11.56
C LEU A 155 -6.67 -16.68 12.76
N GLU A 156 -6.18 -17.88 12.95
CA GLU A 156 -6.53 -18.70 14.11
C GLU A 156 -6.05 -18.02 15.40
N ALA A 157 -4.78 -17.61 15.46
CA ALA A 157 -4.15 -17.05 16.64
C ALA A 157 -4.65 -15.63 17.03
N ALA A 158 -5.10 -14.81 16.06
CA ALA A 158 -5.52 -13.44 16.32
C ALA A 158 -6.81 -13.37 17.14
N ASP A 159 -6.87 -12.53 18.16
CA ASP A 159 -8.09 -12.20 18.88
C ASP A 159 -8.96 -11.22 18.07
N ILE A 160 -8.32 -10.21 17.45
CA ILE A 160 -8.97 -9.22 16.59
C ILE A 160 -8.15 -9.05 15.31
N GLY A 161 -8.81 -9.11 14.17
CA GLY A 161 -8.24 -8.78 12.88
C GLY A 161 -8.56 -7.34 12.47
N ILE A 162 -7.66 -6.73 11.69
CA ILE A 162 -7.89 -5.44 11.04
C ILE A 162 -7.57 -5.58 9.55
N SER A 163 -8.44 -5.07 8.69
CA SER A 163 -8.21 -4.96 7.25
C SER A 163 -8.61 -3.57 6.76
N PRO A 164 -7.86 -2.95 5.83
CA PRO A 164 -8.07 -1.54 5.49
C PRO A 164 -9.30 -1.28 4.61
N THR A 165 -9.74 -2.28 3.81
CA THR A 165 -10.86 -2.10 2.88
C THR A 165 -11.86 -3.26 2.98
N ALA A 166 -13.11 -3.01 2.58
CA ALA A 166 -14.14 -4.04 2.56
C ALA A 166 -13.80 -5.14 1.54
N TRP A 167 -13.26 -4.74 0.40
CA TRP A 167 -12.83 -5.68 -0.61
C TRP A 167 -11.69 -6.59 -0.09
N GLN A 168 -10.65 -6.03 0.52
CA GLN A 168 -9.56 -6.85 1.08
C GLN A 168 -10.08 -7.83 2.14
N ARG A 169 -10.98 -7.38 3.05
CA ARG A 169 -11.63 -8.27 4.03
C ARG A 169 -12.42 -9.38 3.35
N SER A 170 -13.12 -9.10 2.25
CA SER A 170 -13.94 -10.09 1.55
C SER A 170 -13.17 -11.25 0.95
N LEU A 171 -11.84 -11.10 0.76
CA LEU A 171 -10.96 -12.16 0.27
C LEU A 171 -10.71 -13.25 1.33
N TYR A 172 -10.86 -12.93 2.61
CA TYR A 172 -10.64 -13.86 3.71
C TYR A 172 -11.78 -14.87 3.83
N PRO A 173 -11.52 -16.11 4.32
CA PRO A 173 -12.57 -17.09 4.54
C PRO A 173 -13.70 -16.54 5.40
N GLN A 174 -14.95 -16.86 5.04
CA GLN A 174 -16.15 -16.26 5.61
C GLN A 174 -16.21 -16.43 7.14
N GLU A 175 -15.78 -17.57 7.65
CA GLU A 175 -15.75 -17.89 9.10
C GLU A 175 -14.87 -16.94 9.92
N TYR A 176 -13.87 -16.29 9.29
CA TYR A 176 -12.97 -15.36 9.98
C TYR A 176 -13.36 -13.89 9.78
N GLN A 177 -14.23 -13.56 8.81
CA GLN A 177 -14.56 -12.16 8.50
C GLN A 177 -15.21 -11.43 9.67
N ALA A 178 -15.95 -12.14 10.54
CA ALA A 178 -16.62 -11.55 11.70
C ALA A 178 -15.64 -10.95 12.71
N LYS A 179 -14.42 -11.52 12.85
CA LYS A 179 -13.38 -10.97 13.74
C LYS A 179 -12.46 -9.95 13.08
N ILE A 180 -12.59 -9.70 11.78
CA ILE A 180 -11.80 -8.71 11.05
C ILE A 180 -12.57 -7.39 10.97
N ARG A 181 -12.08 -6.37 11.66
CA ARG A 181 -12.60 -4.99 11.63
C ARG A 181 -12.13 -4.26 10.39
N LEU A 182 -12.97 -3.40 9.82
CA LEU A 182 -12.58 -2.51 8.73
C LEU A 182 -12.03 -1.22 9.31
N ILE A 183 -10.72 -1.06 9.24
CA ILE A 183 -10.02 0.14 9.73
C ILE A 183 -8.93 0.48 8.72
N HIS A 184 -9.19 1.54 7.95
CA HIS A 184 -8.18 2.15 7.10
C HIS A 184 -7.26 3.03 7.96
N GLU A 185 -5.97 3.08 7.65
CA GLU A 185 -4.96 3.83 8.42
C GLU A 185 -5.19 5.34 8.37
N GLY A 186 -5.93 5.77 7.36
CA GLY A 186 -6.29 7.17 7.14
C GLY A 186 -5.25 7.96 6.34
N ILE A 187 -5.68 9.09 5.83
CA ILE A 187 -4.88 10.08 5.10
C ILE A 187 -4.82 11.36 5.91
N ASN A 188 -3.63 11.95 6.02
CA ASN A 188 -3.48 13.27 6.64
C ASN A 188 -3.99 14.36 5.68
N THR A 189 -5.31 14.61 5.74
CA THR A 189 -6.00 15.60 4.90
C THR A 189 -5.63 17.05 5.22
N GLY A 190 -4.87 17.29 6.28
CA GLY A 190 -4.28 18.59 6.62
C GLY A 190 -2.91 18.83 5.95
N ILE A 191 -2.26 17.76 5.44
CA ILE A 191 -0.98 17.84 4.72
C ILE A 191 -1.20 17.57 3.23
N ALA A 192 -1.91 16.51 2.86
CA ALA A 192 -2.29 16.24 1.48
C ALA A 192 -3.47 17.17 1.09
N ILE A 193 -3.14 18.41 0.79
CA ILE A 193 -4.09 19.50 0.43
C ILE A 193 -3.81 20.00 -0.98
N PRO A 194 -4.82 20.57 -1.66
CA PRO A 194 -4.58 21.35 -2.86
C PRO A 194 -3.70 22.56 -2.54
N ASP A 195 -2.70 22.82 -3.39
CA ASP A 195 -1.86 24.01 -3.31
C ASP A 195 -1.63 24.59 -4.71
N ALA A 196 -2.21 25.75 -4.97
CA ALA A 196 -2.09 26.43 -6.26
C ALA A 196 -0.68 27.04 -6.48
N SER A 197 0.11 27.20 -5.42
CA SER A 197 1.47 27.73 -5.48
C SER A 197 2.55 26.65 -5.65
N ALA A 198 2.15 25.36 -5.65
CA ALA A 198 3.09 24.26 -5.78
C ALA A 198 3.87 24.34 -7.11
N VAL A 199 5.16 24.06 -7.02
CA VAL A 199 6.08 24.01 -8.15
C VAL A 199 6.92 22.75 -8.06
N VAL A 200 7.14 22.10 -9.18
CA VAL A 200 8.12 21.02 -9.32
C VAL A 200 9.22 21.47 -10.26
N GLU A 201 10.44 21.55 -9.76
CA GLU A 201 11.63 21.84 -10.55
C GLU A 201 12.35 20.54 -10.86
N LEU A 202 12.49 20.25 -12.14
CA LEU A 202 13.17 19.05 -12.65
C LEU A 202 14.68 19.27 -12.71
N ALA A 203 15.45 18.19 -12.78
CA ALA A 203 16.92 18.24 -12.89
C ALA A 203 17.41 19.01 -14.15
N SER A 204 16.58 19.12 -15.18
CA SER A 204 16.82 19.93 -16.36
C SER A 204 16.69 21.44 -16.15
N GLY A 205 16.19 21.88 -14.97
CA GLY A 205 15.82 23.27 -14.68
C GLY A 205 14.41 23.64 -15.16
N LEU A 206 13.66 22.72 -15.79
CA LEU A 206 12.26 22.95 -16.15
C LEU A 206 11.41 23.04 -14.87
N LYS A 207 10.59 24.09 -14.78
CA LYS A 207 9.63 24.29 -13.69
C LYS A 207 8.23 24.04 -14.20
N LEU A 208 7.54 23.12 -13.54
CA LEU A 208 6.15 22.78 -13.82
C LEU A 208 5.27 23.23 -12.66
N THR A 209 4.10 23.72 -13.02
CA THR A 209 3.09 24.26 -12.10
C THR A 209 1.72 23.71 -12.44
N ARG A 210 0.70 24.08 -11.69
CA ARG A 210 -0.70 23.72 -12.00
C ARG A 210 -1.24 24.38 -13.28
N ALA A 211 -0.57 25.38 -13.84
CA ALA A 211 -0.97 26.00 -15.10
C ALA A 211 -0.56 25.17 -16.33
N ASP A 212 0.33 24.21 -16.13
CA ASP A 212 0.81 23.32 -17.18
C ASP A 212 -0.09 22.07 -17.28
N GLU A 213 -0.15 21.44 -18.46
CA GLU A 213 -0.79 20.12 -18.60
C GLU A 213 0.13 19.03 -18.06
N VAL A 214 0.00 18.73 -16.75
CA VAL A 214 0.84 17.74 -16.09
C VAL A 214 0.03 16.48 -15.80
N ILE A 215 0.45 15.36 -16.37
CA ILE A 215 -0.10 14.04 -16.13
C ILE A 215 0.86 13.29 -15.21
N THR A 216 0.35 12.76 -14.11
CA THR A 216 1.17 12.10 -13.09
C THR A 216 0.85 10.64 -12.94
N TYR A 217 1.87 9.84 -12.69
CA TYR A 217 1.77 8.45 -12.31
C TYR A 217 2.70 8.19 -11.13
N VAL A 218 2.19 7.52 -10.08
CA VAL A 218 2.96 7.22 -8.87
C VAL A 218 2.83 5.76 -8.50
N ALA A 219 3.97 5.10 -8.34
CA ALA A 219 4.06 3.75 -7.80
C ALA A 219 5.30 3.61 -6.92
N ARG A 220 5.33 2.65 -5.98
CA ARG A 220 6.55 2.34 -5.23
C ARG A 220 7.67 1.90 -6.17
N ASN A 221 7.32 1.00 -7.09
CA ASN A 221 8.18 0.53 -8.17
C ASN A 221 7.37 0.44 -9.46
N LEU A 222 8.05 0.64 -10.60
CA LEU A 222 7.47 0.65 -11.93
C LEU A 222 7.31 -0.79 -12.44
N GLU A 223 6.15 -1.40 -12.13
CA GLU A 223 5.89 -2.81 -12.38
C GLU A 223 4.44 -3.07 -12.86
N PRO A 224 4.15 -4.23 -13.48
CA PRO A 224 2.82 -4.57 -14.01
C PRO A 224 1.69 -4.52 -12.99
N TYR A 225 1.93 -4.90 -11.73
CA TYR A 225 0.92 -4.84 -10.67
C TYR A 225 0.29 -3.45 -10.48
N ARG A 226 1.03 -2.39 -10.84
CA ARG A 226 0.54 -1.01 -10.84
C ARG A 226 0.23 -0.50 -12.24
N GLY A 227 0.07 -1.40 -13.22
CA GLY A 227 -0.33 -1.08 -14.59
C GLY A 227 0.72 -0.27 -15.37
N PHE A 228 2.00 -0.32 -14.96
CA PHE A 228 3.03 0.51 -15.58
C PHE A 228 3.15 0.29 -17.09
N HIS A 229 3.05 -0.94 -17.56
CA HIS A 229 3.11 -1.29 -18.99
C HIS A 229 1.89 -0.71 -19.77
N ILE A 230 0.70 -0.77 -19.20
CA ILE A 230 -0.51 -0.18 -19.81
C ILE A 230 -0.43 1.35 -19.81
N PHE A 231 0.04 1.93 -18.68
CA PHE A 231 0.27 3.37 -18.58
C PHE A 231 1.25 3.87 -19.64
N MET A 232 2.38 3.19 -19.86
CA MET A 232 3.38 3.59 -20.85
C MET A 232 2.82 3.58 -22.29
N ARG A 233 2.00 2.57 -22.61
CA ARG A 233 1.29 2.52 -23.90
C ARG A 233 0.27 3.67 -24.05
N ALA A 234 -0.38 4.05 -22.95
CA ALA A 234 -1.26 5.21 -22.94
C ALA A 234 -0.48 6.52 -23.15
N VAL A 235 0.71 6.65 -22.53
CA VAL A 235 1.59 7.82 -22.68
C VAL A 235 1.96 8.05 -24.14
N ASP A 236 2.30 7.00 -24.90
CA ASP A 236 2.58 7.11 -26.34
C ASP A 236 1.40 7.74 -27.12
N ILE A 237 0.17 7.33 -26.80
CA ILE A 237 -1.04 7.89 -27.41
C ILE A 237 -1.27 9.35 -26.97
N ILE A 238 -1.12 9.62 -25.69
CA ILE A 238 -1.33 10.95 -25.09
C ILE A 238 -0.36 11.97 -25.69
N LEU A 239 0.92 11.64 -25.79
CA LEU A 239 1.96 12.54 -26.34
C LEU A 239 1.67 12.94 -27.79
N LYS A 240 1.08 12.06 -28.59
CA LYS A 240 0.66 12.33 -29.98
C LYS A 240 -0.53 13.27 -30.06
N ARG A 241 -1.45 13.22 -29.08
CA ARG A 241 -2.67 14.03 -29.01
C ARG A 241 -2.46 15.38 -28.32
N ARG A 242 -1.52 15.45 -27.36
CA ARG A 242 -1.27 16.59 -26.47
C ARG A 242 0.18 17.06 -26.60
N PRO A 243 0.49 17.98 -27.53
CA PRO A 243 1.87 18.38 -27.77
C PRO A 243 2.52 19.16 -26.63
N ASN A 244 1.71 19.77 -25.75
CA ASN A 244 2.20 20.61 -24.63
C ASN A 244 2.20 19.89 -23.28
N CYS A 245 1.73 18.63 -23.20
CA CYS A 245 1.65 17.94 -21.92
C CYS A 245 3.01 17.41 -21.44
N HIS A 246 3.18 17.41 -20.15
CA HIS A 246 4.30 16.78 -19.45
C HIS A 246 3.83 15.57 -18.64
N ILE A 247 4.61 14.50 -18.66
CA ILE A 247 4.34 13.26 -17.93
C ILE A 247 5.36 13.14 -16.79
N LEU A 248 4.90 13.13 -15.54
CA LEU A 248 5.75 12.90 -14.38
C LEU A 248 5.53 11.49 -13.82
N ILE A 249 6.59 10.69 -13.80
CA ILE A 249 6.57 9.29 -13.36
C ILE A 249 7.41 9.15 -12.10
N VAL A 250 6.73 8.88 -10.98
CA VAL A 250 7.34 8.67 -9.67
C VAL A 250 7.38 7.18 -9.35
N GLY A 251 8.55 6.64 -9.08
CA GLY A 251 8.74 5.24 -8.70
C GLY A 251 10.16 4.76 -8.91
N GLY A 252 10.52 3.66 -8.26
CA GLY A 252 11.81 2.99 -8.46
C GLY A 252 11.73 1.89 -9.52
N ASP A 253 12.86 1.35 -9.90
CA ASP A 253 12.97 0.31 -10.93
C ASP A 253 12.99 -1.12 -10.37
N ASP A 254 12.89 -1.29 -9.04
CA ASP A 254 12.77 -2.60 -8.41
C ASP A 254 11.38 -3.22 -8.64
N VAL A 255 11.19 -4.47 -8.16
CA VAL A 255 9.92 -5.18 -8.17
C VAL A 255 9.45 -5.39 -6.74
N SER A 256 8.22 -4.94 -6.42
CA SER A 256 7.60 -5.10 -5.09
C SER A 256 6.71 -6.34 -4.99
N TYR A 257 5.89 -6.58 -6.00
CA TYR A 257 4.78 -7.54 -5.96
C TYR A 257 4.82 -8.56 -7.09
N GLY A 258 5.25 -8.12 -8.27
CA GLY A 258 5.26 -8.92 -9.49
C GLY A 258 6.43 -9.91 -9.57
N LYS A 259 6.56 -10.55 -10.73
CA LYS A 259 7.68 -11.42 -11.05
C LYS A 259 8.93 -10.59 -11.28
N LYS A 260 10.01 -10.94 -10.58
CA LYS A 260 11.33 -10.33 -10.85
C LYS A 260 11.79 -10.67 -12.26
N LEU A 261 12.38 -9.69 -12.92
CA LEU A 261 13.03 -9.86 -14.20
C LEU A 261 14.43 -10.48 -14.02
N PRO A 262 15.07 -10.99 -15.09
CA PRO A 262 16.46 -11.37 -15.07
C PRO A 262 17.35 -10.23 -14.54
N GLU A 263 18.50 -10.59 -14.00
CA GLU A 263 19.46 -9.63 -13.46
C GLU A 263 19.87 -8.61 -14.55
N GLY A 264 19.87 -7.34 -14.20
CA GLY A 264 20.18 -6.24 -15.10
C GLY A 264 19.02 -5.75 -15.96
N GLU A 265 17.81 -6.33 -15.85
CA GLU A 265 16.63 -5.86 -16.58
C GLU A 265 15.64 -5.16 -15.65
N THR A 266 15.00 -4.11 -16.17
CA THR A 266 13.89 -3.40 -15.50
C THR A 266 12.65 -3.33 -16.38
N TYR A 267 11.47 -3.23 -15.77
CA TYR A 267 10.23 -3.02 -16.52
C TYR A 267 10.26 -1.67 -17.26
N ARG A 268 10.92 -0.65 -16.70
CA ARG A 268 11.11 0.63 -17.38
C ARG A 268 11.87 0.46 -18.70
N GLU A 269 13.00 -0.22 -18.69
CA GLU A 269 13.80 -0.46 -19.91
C GLU A 269 13.03 -1.29 -20.96
N ARG A 270 12.22 -2.25 -20.51
CA ARG A 270 11.34 -3.00 -21.43
C ARG A 270 10.35 -2.09 -22.12
N MET A 271 9.67 -1.24 -21.35
CA MET A 271 8.68 -0.32 -21.90
C MET A 271 9.30 0.74 -22.80
N LEU A 272 10.48 1.27 -22.46
CA LEU A 272 11.22 2.22 -23.31
C LEU A 272 11.65 1.65 -24.67
N LYS A 273 11.71 0.32 -24.80
CA LYS A 273 11.95 -0.35 -26.10
C LYS A 273 10.65 -0.55 -26.90
N GLU A 274 9.50 -0.54 -26.23
CA GLU A 274 8.19 -0.79 -26.85
C GLU A 274 7.51 0.48 -27.35
N VAL A 275 7.66 1.61 -26.61
CA VAL A 275 6.97 2.87 -26.87
C VAL A 275 7.95 3.97 -27.28
N ASP A 276 7.51 4.84 -28.20
CA ASP A 276 8.29 6.01 -28.63
C ASP A 276 7.92 7.23 -27.79
N LEU A 277 8.83 7.68 -26.95
CA LEU A 277 8.62 8.76 -26.00
C LEU A 277 9.52 9.96 -26.29
N ASP A 278 8.93 11.15 -26.20
CA ASP A 278 9.68 12.40 -26.22
C ASP A 278 10.36 12.64 -24.83
N PRO A 279 11.69 12.53 -24.72
CA PRO A 279 12.37 12.71 -23.44
C PRO A 279 12.29 14.15 -22.90
N ALA A 280 11.92 15.13 -23.72
CA ALA A 280 11.70 16.50 -23.27
C ALA A 280 10.36 16.64 -22.50
N ARG A 281 9.45 15.68 -22.62
CA ARG A 281 8.12 15.72 -22.04
C ARG A 281 7.83 14.59 -21.07
N VAL A 282 8.62 13.50 -21.07
CA VAL A 282 8.43 12.36 -20.16
C VAL A 282 9.58 12.34 -19.15
N HIS A 283 9.23 12.46 -17.87
CA HIS A 283 10.18 12.67 -16.79
C HIS A 283 10.08 11.56 -15.74
N PHE A 284 11.08 10.67 -15.70
CA PHE A 284 11.23 9.69 -14.63
C PHE A 284 11.98 10.33 -13.47
N VAL A 285 11.27 10.65 -12.39
CA VAL A 285 11.83 11.40 -11.25
C VAL A 285 12.28 10.49 -10.09
N GLY A 286 12.15 9.17 -10.25
CA GLY A 286 12.55 8.22 -9.22
C GLY A 286 11.68 8.26 -7.97
N LYS A 287 12.24 7.80 -6.84
CA LYS A 287 11.59 7.88 -5.52
C LYS A 287 11.84 9.26 -4.92
N LEU A 288 10.79 9.95 -4.50
CA LEU A 288 10.86 11.32 -3.99
C LEU A 288 10.69 11.36 -2.46
N PRO A 289 11.33 12.34 -1.78
CA PRO A 289 10.93 12.73 -0.43
C PRO A 289 9.44 13.14 -0.40
N TYR A 290 8.77 12.90 0.73
CA TYR A 290 7.31 13.03 0.84
C TYR A 290 6.79 14.40 0.42
N GLN A 291 7.47 15.51 0.80
CA GLN A 291 7.03 16.85 0.41
C GLN A 291 7.11 17.08 -1.11
N LEU A 292 8.18 16.62 -1.76
CA LEU A 292 8.30 16.74 -3.23
C LEU A 292 7.27 15.86 -3.94
N TYR A 293 7.00 14.68 -3.41
CA TYR A 293 5.91 13.83 -3.88
C TYR A 293 4.55 14.53 -3.80
N LEU A 294 4.25 15.22 -2.70
CA LEU A 294 3.02 16.02 -2.57
C LEU A 294 2.96 17.14 -3.61
N ASN A 295 4.08 17.84 -3.84
CA ASN A 295 4.13 18.89 -4.87
C ASN A 295 3.79 18.30 -6.26
N VAL A 296 4.27 17.10 -6.60
CA VAL A 296 3.90 16.41 -7.85
C VAL A 296 2.40 16.18 -7.94
N LEU A 297 1.74 15.77 -6.86
CA LEU A 297 0.28 15.62 -6.85
C LEU A 297 -0.43 16.96 -6.96
N GLN A 298 0.06 17.99 -6.28
CA GLN A 298 -0.55 19.31 -6.24
C GLN A 298 -0.55 20.03 -7.58
N ILE A 299 0.50 19.84 -8.41
CA ILE A 299 0.55 20.39 -9.76
C ILE A 299 -0.18 19.52 -10.79
N SER A 300 -0.61 18.31 -10.43
CA SER A 300 -1.20 17.32 -11.34
C SER A 300 -2.53 17.81 -11.93
N SER A 301 -2.61 17.90 -13.25
CA SER A 301 -3.87 18.08 -13.97
C SER A 301 -4.69 16.80 -13.94
N VAL A 302 -4.02 15.66 -14.15
CA VAL A 302 -4.59 14.30 -14.20
C VAL A 302 -3.64 13.34 -13.48
N HIS A 303 -4.15 12.57 -12.52
CA HIS A 303 -3.41 11.49 -11.88
C HIS A 303 -3.91 10.13 -12.37
N ILE A 304 -3.03 9.36 -13.00
CA ILE A 304 -3.36 8.00 -13.46
C ILE A 304 -2.95 7.00 -12.39
N TYR A 305 -3.94 6.23 -11.91
CA TYR A 305 -3.76 5.18 -10.92
C TYR A 305 -4.30 3.85 -11.42
N LEU A 306 -3.42 2.96 -11.78
CA LEU A 306 -3.77 1.60 -12.21
C LEU A 306 -3.31 0.59 -11.15
N THR A 307 -4.11 -0.42 -10.91
CA THR A 307 -3.71 -1.54 -10.05
C THR A 307 -4.45 -2.81 -10.45
N TYR A 308 -3.77 -3.94 -10.35
CA TYR A 308 -4.45 -5.23 -10.32
C TYR A 308 -5.49 -5.24 -9.19
N PRO A 309 -6.44 -6.18 -9.15
CA PRO A 309 -7.25 -6.43 -7.95
C PRO A 309 -6.34 -6.85 -6.78
N PHE A 310 -5.73 -5.86 -6.14
CA PHE A 310 -4.70 -6.00 -5.11
C PHE A 310 -4.84 -4.88 -4.07
N VAL A 311 -3.89 -4.80 -3.13
CA VAL A 311 -3.87 -3.78 -2.07
C VAL A 311 -3.98 -2.37 -2.66
N LEU A 312 -4.93 -1.59 -2.18
CA LEU A 312 -5.10 -0.19 -2.54
C LEU A 312 -3.94 0.64 -1.99
N SER A 313 -3.35 1.49 -2.83
CA SER A 313 -2.26 2.36 -2.40
C SER A 313 -2.79 3.64 -1.75
N TRP A 314 -2.12 4.12 -0.70
CA TRP A 314 -2.38 5.44 -0.13
C TRP A 314 -2.22 6.57 -1.16
N SER A 315 -1.34 6.39 -2.17
CA SER A 315 -1.08 7.42 -3.19
C SER A 315 -2.32 7.84 -3.97
N MET A 316 -3.27 6.93 -4.22
CA MET A 316 -4.55 7.27 -4.85
C MET A 316 -5.39 8.17 -3.94
N LEU A 317 -5.48 7.83 -2.66
CA LEU A 317 -6.24 8.61 -1.69
C LEU A 317 -5.58 9.97 -1.42
N GLU A 318 -4.24 10.03 -1.39
CA GLU A 318 -3.49 11.29 -1.26
C GLU A 318 -3.66 12.16 -2.51
N ALA A 319 -3.69 11.59 -3.71
CA ALA A 319 -3.98 12.30 -4.94
C ALA A 319 -5.39 12.91 -4.92
N MET A 320 -6.40 12.13 -4.52
CA MET A 320 -7.78 12.63 -4.34
C MET A 320 -7.83 13.75 -3.28
N SER A 321 -7.13 13.58 -2.16
CA SER A 321 -7.04 14.60 -1.08
C SER A 321 -6.35 15.88 -1.55
N ALA A 322 -5.29 15.78 -2.37
CA ALA A 322 -4.59 16.90 -2.95
C ALA A 322 -5.35 17.61 -4.09
N GLY A 323 -6.54 17.11 -4.44
CA GLY A 323 -7.42 17.71 -5.45
C GLY A 323 -7.05 17.33 -6.89
N CYS A 324 -6.41 16.19 -7.11
CA CYS A 324 -6.24 15.64 -8.46
C CYS A 324 -7.57 15.10 -9.01
N VAL A 325 -7.75 15.17 -10.33
CA VAL A 325 -8.67 14.26 -11.02
C VAL A 325 -7.96 12.94 -11.18
N VAL A 326 -8.50 11.88 -10.57
CA VAL A 326 -7.92 10.54 -10.65
C VAL A 326 -8.62 9.75 -11.75
N ILE A 327 -7.84 9.23 -12.70
CA ILE A 327 -8.26 8.19 -13.63
C ILE A 327 -7.77 6.86 -13.08
N GLY A 328 -8.69 6.06 -12.52
CA GLY A 328 -8.39 4.78 -11.89
C GLY A 328 -8.80 3.58 -12.74
N SER A 329 -8.11 2.45 -12.60
CA SER A 329 -8.57 1.19 -13.17
C SER A 329 -9.92 0.75 -12.56
N ALA A 330 -10.85 0.25 -13.37
CA ALA A 330 -12.13 -0.31 -12.92
C ALA A 330 -11.93 -1.67 -12.24
N THR A 331 -11.05 -1.73 -11.25
CA THR A 331 -10.78 -2.92 -10.42
C THR A 331 -11.47 -2.78 -9.06
N PRO A 332 -11.86 -3.88 -8.40
CA PRO A 332 -12.66 -3.83 -7.17
C PRO A 332 -12.13 -2.91 -6.08
N PRO A 333 -10.81 -2.91 -5.74
CA PRO A 333 -10.30 -2.01 -4.71
C PRO A 333 -10.42 -0.53 -5.06
N VAL A 334 -10.33 -0.17 -6.34
CA VAL A 334 -10.48 1.21 -6.82
C VAL A 334 -11.95 1.62 -6.82
N GLN A 335 -12.83 0.71 -7.28
CA GLN A 335 -14.28 0.93 -7.31
C GLN A 335 -14.91 1.06 -5.91
N GLU A 336 -14.25 0.57 -4.85
CA GLU A 336 -14.68 0.82 -3.47
C GLU A 336 -14.59 2.32 -3.10
N VAL A 337 -13.69 3.07 -3.73
CA VAL A 337 -13.44 4.48 -3.43
C VAL A 337 -13.97 5.41 -4.51
N ILE A 338 -13.68 5.10 -5.79
CA ILE A 338 -14.03 5.95 -6.92
C ILE A 338 -15.40 5.55 -7.50
N GLN A 339 -16.29 6.53 -7.58
CA GLN A 339 -17.52 6.48 -8.35
C GLN A 339 -17.31 7.27 -9.65
N HIS A 340 -17.38 6.55 -10.78
CA HIS A 340 -17.12 7.11 -12.12
C HIS A 340 -17.95 8.37 -12.41
N GLY A 341 -17.27 9.45 -12.82
CA GLY A 341 -17.90 10.74 -13.15
C GLY A 341 -18.32 11.58 -11.95
N ILE A 342 -18.16 11.09 -10.71
CA ILE A 342 -18.54 11.82 -9.49
C ILE A 342 -17.29 12.31 -8.76
N ASN A 343 -16.41 11.40 -8.32
CA ASN A 343 -15.21 11.72 -7.56
C ASN A 343 -13.91 11.18 -8.21
N GLY A 344 -13.99 10.81 -9.47
CA GLY A 344 -12.91 10.31 -10.30
C GLY A 344 -13.46 9.63 -11.55
N LEU A 345 -12.56 9.19 -12.41
CA LEU A 345 -12.92 8.46 -13.63
C LEU A 345 -12.42 7.02 -13.52
N LEU A 346 -13.20 6.07 -14.03
CA LEU A 346 -12.83 4.65 -14.11
C LEU A 346 -12.64 4.24 -15.56
N VAL A 347 -11.58 3.50 -15.83
CA VAL A 347 -11.24 2.97 -17.15
C VAL A 347 -10.96 1.47 -17.06
N ASP A 348 -11.12 0.75 -18.17
CA ASP A 348 -10.61 -0.60 -18.28
C ASP A 348 -9.09 -0.60 -18.06
N PHE A 349 -8.62 -1.47 -17.14
CA PHE A 349 -7.20 -1.61 -16.85
C PHE A 349 -6.36 -1.87 -18.10
N PHE A 350 -6.89 -2.66 -19.04
CA PHE A 350 -6.19 -3.10 -20.25
C PHE A 350 -6.38 -2.17 -21.47
N SER A 351 -6.98 -0.99 -21.31
CA SER A 351 -7.25 -0.07 -22.42
C SER A 351 -6.42 1.22 -22.36
N PRO A 352 -5.22 1.26 -22.97
CA PRO A 352 -4.45 2.50 -23.11
C PRO A 352 -5.25 3.61 -23.82
N VAL A 353 -6.14 3.23 -24.74
CA VAL A 353 -6.99 4.19 -25.50
C VAL A 353 -7.99 4.85 -24.55
N GLN A 354 -8.70 4.11 -23.71
CA GLN A 354 -9.63 4.71 -22.74
C GLN A 354 -8.92 5.63 -21.74
N ILE A 355 -7.69 5.28 -21.35
CA ILE A 355 -6.87 6.16 -20.51
C ILE A 355 -6.62 7.49 -21.24
N ALA A 356 -6.17 7.43 -22.49
CA ALA A 356 -5.89 8.63 -23.30
C ALA A 356 -7.17 9.46 -23.56
N ASP A 357 -8.30 8.82 -23.88
CA ASP A 357 -9.60 9.48 -24.06
C ASP A 357 -10.05 10.20 -22.78
N SER A 358 -9.85 9.56 -21.62
CA SER A 358 -10.17 10.15 -20.31
C SER A 358 -9.25 11.33 -19.99
N VAL A 359 -7.96 11.26 -20.33
CA VAL A 359 -7.03 12.40 -20.21
C VAL A 359 -7.50 13.57 -21.07
N ASP A 360 -7.88 13.33 -22.34
CA ASP A 360 -8.41 14.34 -23.22
C ASP A 360 -9.67 15.00 -22.65
N SER A 361 -10.59 14.20 -22.11
CA SER A 361 -11.81 14.71 -21.47
C SER A 361 -11.48 15.61 -20.27
N VAL A 362 -10.55 15.18 -19.40
CA VAL A 362 -10.17 15.98 -18.21
C VAL A 362 -9.52 17.30 -18.61
N LEU A 363 -8.66 17.32 -19.62
CA LEU A 363 -7.93 18.53 -20.03
C LEU A 363 -8.80 19.50 -20.86
N ASN A 364 -9.88 19.01 -21.47
CA ASN A 364 -10.78 19.83 -22.29
C ASN A 364 -11.93 20.46 -21.50
N ASP A 365 -12.32 19.92 -20.33
CA ASP A 365 -13.47 20.38 -19.55
C ASP A 365 -13.07 20.71 -18.10
N ALA A 366 -12.46 21.86 -17.92
CA ALA A 366 -11.96 22.32 -16.62
C ALA A 366 -13.08 22.52 -15.58
N ASP A 367 -14.28 22.97 -16.02
CA ASP A 367 -15.40 23.28 -15.11
C ASP A 367 -16.00 22.00 -14.53
N GLN A 368 -16.29 21.00 -15.37
CA GLN A 368 -16.76 19.68 -14.90
C GLN A 368 -15.72 19.04 -14.00
N MET A 369 -14.44 19.13 -14.34
CA MET A 369 -13.37 18.56 -13.56
C MET A 369 -13.20 19.23 -12.20
N GLN A 370 -13.56 20.50 -12.06
CA GLN A 370 -13.54 21.17 -10.75
C GLN A 370 -14.55 20.54 -9.77
N ALA A 371 -15.74 20.17 -10.23
CA ALA A 371 -16.71 19.46 -9.41
C ALA A 371 -16.18 18.08 -8.95
N ILE A 372 -15.54 17.32 -9.84
CA ILE A 372 -14.91 16.03 -9.54
C ILE A 372 -13.78 16.18 -8.53
N ARG A 373 -12.92 17.21 -8.65
CA ARG A 373 -11.84 17.50 -7.69
C ARG A 373 -12.38 17.75 -6.28
N VAL A 374 -13.43 18.55 -6.16
CA VAL A 374 -14.09 18.84 -4.89
C VAL A 374 -14.69 17.58 -4.29
N ALA A 375 -15.43 16.79 -5.09
CA ALA A 375 -16.02 15.55 -4.63
C ALA A 375 -14.98 14.48 -4.23
N ALA A 376 -13.86 14.39 -4.97
CA ALA A 376 -12.74 13.53 -4.65
C ALA A 376 -12.18 13.86 -3.26
N ARG A 377 -11.83 15.12 -3.01
CA ARG A 377 -11.31 15.56 -1.71
C ARG A 377 -12.34 15.37 -0.59
N THR A 378 -13.60 15.70 -0.80
CA THR A 378 -14.68 15.50 0.15
C THR A 378 -14.79 14.03 0.55
N THR A 379 -14.72 13.10 -0.42
CA THR A 379 -14.73 11.66 -0.18
C THR A 379 -13.61 11.25 0.80
N ILE A 380 -12.39 11.78 0.64
CA ILE A 380 -11.27 11.44 1.52
C ILE A 380 -11.45 12.06 2.90
N ILE A 381 -11.88 13.32 2.99
CA ILE A 381 -12.13 13.99 4.27
C ILE A 381 -13.21 13.27 5.10
N GLU A 382 -14.25 12.76 4.47
CA GLU A 382 -15.38 12.11 5.16
C GLU A 382 -15.11 10.64 5.47
N ARG A 383 -14.54 9.91 4.52
CA ARG A 383 -14.42 8.44 4.63
C ARG A 383 -13.08 7.98 5.17
N TYR A 384 -11.99 8.67 4.85
CA TYR A 384 -10.62 8.21 5.10
C TYR A 384 -9.73 9.23 5.85
N PRO A 385 -10.27 10.14 6.71
CA PRO A 385 -9.40 11.04 7.43
C PRO A 385 -8.54 10.28 8.45
N LEU A 386 -7.31 10.72 8.65
CA LEU A 386 -6.35 10.12 9.59
C LEU A 386 -6.93 9.92 10.99
N GLN A 387 -7.64 10.92 11.52
CA GLN A 387 -8.20 10.86 12.87
C GLN A 387 -9.20 9.71 13.03
N LYS A 388 -10.03 9.44 12.01
CA LYS A 388 -10.99 8.33 12.04
C LYS A 388 -10.30 6.97 12.18
N GLY A 389 -9.17 6.78 11.48
CA GLY A 389 -8.36 5.56 11.60
C GLY A 389 -7.75 5.43 13.01
N ILE A 390 -7.17 6.51 13.54
CA ILE A 390 -6.60 6.54 14.89
C ILE A 390 -7.68 6.23 15.94
N ASP A 391 -8.85 6.87 15.88
CA ASP A 391 -9.94 6.67 16.85
C ASP A 391 -10.44 5.22 16.82
N ALA A 392 -10.56 4.62 15.61
CA ALA A 392 -10.95 3.23 15.46
C ALA A 392 -9.91 2.26 16.06
N TYR A 393 -8.62 2.49 15.88
CA TYR A 393 -7.57 1.71 16.55
C TYR A 393 -7.62 1.86 18.08
N LEU A 394 -7.79 3.09 18.58
CA LEU A 394 -7.92 3.33 20.03
C LEU A 394 -9.13 2.63 20.62
N GLN A 395 -10.24 2.56 19.89
CA GLN A 395 -11.40 1.78 20.30
C GLN A 395 -11.11 0.28 20.35
N VAL A 396 -10.41 -0.27 19.36
CA VAL A 396 -9.95 -1.67 19.36
C VAL A 396 -9.06 -1.97 20.56
N PHE A 397 -8.15 -1.08 20.92
CA PHE A 397 -7.31 -1.26 22.12
C PHE A 397 -8.13 -1.29 23.40
N LYS A 398 -9.12 -0.40 23.56
CA LYS A 398 -10.01 -0.37 24.71
C LYS A 398 -10.82 -1.68 24.84
N GLU A 399 -11.37 -2.15 23.72
CA GLU A 399 -12.13 -3.40 23.68
C GLU A 399 -11.23 -4.60 24.03
N ALA A 400 -10.06 -4.70 23.40
CA ALA A 400 -9.15 -5.81 23.59
C ALA A 400 -8.60 -5.88 25.01
N ILE A 401 -8.20 -4.75 25.61
CA ILE A 401 -7.63 -4.69 26.97
C ILE A 401 -8.72 -4.83 28.03
N GLY A 402 -9.92 -4.31 27.78
CA GLY A 402 -11.09 -4.42 28.66
C GLY A 402 -11.72 -5.81 28.72
N GLN A 403 -11.47 -6.66 27.74
CA GLN A 403 -11.98 -8.04 27.66
C GLN A 403 -11.11 -9.08 28.37
N LYS A 404 -10.18 -8.67 29.26
CA LYS A 404 -9.44 -9.65 30.08
C LYS A 404 -10.44 -10.47 30.90
N PRO A 405 -10.43 -11.82 30.81
CA PRO A 405 -11.22 -12.64 31.70
C PRO A 405 -10.77 -12.36 33.14
N LEU A 406 -11.79 -12.25 34.01
CA LEU A 406 -11.63 -12.17 35.46
C LEU A 406 -10.88 -13.39 36.02
#